data_c7f2df0fe602b602adaa4d1099b8c74e
#
_entry.id   c7f2df0fe602b602adaa4d1099b8c74e
#
_cell.length_a   1.000
_cell.length_b   1.000
_cell.length_c   1.000
_cell.angle_alpha   90.00
_cell.angle_beta   90.00
_cell.angle_gamma   90.00
#
_symmetry.space_group_name_H-M   'P 1'
#
loop_
_entity.id
_entity.type
_entity.pdbx_description
1 polymer ?
#
loop_
_entity_poly.entity_id
_entity_poly.type
_entity_poly.pdbx_seq_one_letter_code
_entity_poly.pdbx_strand_id
1 'polypeptide(L)'
;MSGATRHTEPIDVHLIAVREGATGPEVLLSRRAGAVYAAGCWHLPSGHLDGPYEDVVVALVRETREETGVRVDPDDVHAAVAVHHRAPGGSARVGFFFEVRRWSGTPKIMEPEVCDAMGWFPFDALPEPMVAYCRAGLDAYLAGARMAVHFQEPGDPIAYVPKADRLRLVRAAGSGGPLPGPAVEEFAERAVGRIAEWTDVSWPRANSQVWRVRGAAGGLWFVKVHQNAKFHARETAALRSWVPRLEGAGPRLVAADARLRTVVLTAVEGRSLHGAVLSPGQERHTFRAIGELAARIHAGPPPPLDPQAPPVDPYARLERHLEAARPHLAPGDEEYIRQVAEHARLLPPVEPVATHGDFQLRNLLLAEDGTLRVIDFERSESRPAVRDFVRILDAFDGREDLFEAFLEGYGRRLTEIEEAHLVAGAVLDAVSGIAFGTAAGDPELVERGRRTLARRHTAATTILTSPTAPDGGPAAPDGRLSASDGGSSR
;
A
#
# COMPACT_ATOMS: atom_id res chain seq x y z
N MET A 1 4.43 -21.62 28.75
CA MET A 1 4.47 -20.40 27.87
C MET A 1 5.48 -20.71 26.78
N SER A 2 5.02 -21.06 25.59
CA SER A 2 5.87 -21.27 24.40
C SER A 2 6.44 -19.92 24.02
N GLY A 3 7.74 -19.72 24.21
CA GLY A 3 8.44 -18.51 23.79
C GLY A 3 8.45 -18.45 22.26
N ALA A 4 7.59 -17.63 21.67
CA ALA A 4 7.72 -17.27 20.26
C ALA A 4 9.11 -16.69 20.06
N THR A 5 9.94 -17.34 19.26
CA THR A 5 11.27 -16.87 18.89
C THR A 5 11.07 -15.53 18.16
N ARG A 6 11.54 -14.42 18.74
CA ARG A 6 11.47 -13.11 18.08
C ARG A 6 12.34 -13.16 16.83
N HIS A 7 11.81 -12.62 15.74
CA HIS A 7 12.60 -12.44 14.52
C HIS A 7 13.77 -11.50 14.80
N THR A 8 14.96 -11.85 14.33
CA THR A 8 16.19 -11.07 14.48
C THR A 8 16.82 -10.86 13.12
N GLU A 9 17.34 -9.67 12.90
CA GLU A 9 18.05 -9.31 11.67
C GLU A 9 19.43 -8.73 12.02
N PRO A 10 20.47 -8.93 11.19
CA PRO A 10 21.77 -8.32 11.37
C PRO A 10 21.69 -6.80 11.30
N ILE A 11 22.54 -6.13 12.07
CA ILE A 11 22.76 -4.69 12.02
C ILE A 11 24.12 -4.44 11.40
N ASP A 12 24.15 -3.59 10.36
CA ASP A 12 25.35 -3.16 9.67
C ASP A 12 25.56 -1.66 9.86
N VAL A 13 26.81 -1.22 9.83
CA VAL A 13 27.20 0.21 9.84
C VAL A 13 27.94 0.54 8.56
N HIS A 14 27.68 1.70 7.96
CA HIS A 14 28.24 2.14 6.69
C HIS A 14 28.78 3.55 6.79
N LEU A 15 30.02 3.75 6.34
CA LEU A 15 30.66 5.04 6.32
C LEU A 15 30.37 5.79 5.01
N ILE A 16 29.74 6.96 5.09
CA ILE A 16 29.70 7.96 4.03
C ILE A 16 30.76 9.03 4.35
N ALA A 17 32.04 8.73 4.05
CA ALA A 17 33.07 9.74 4.17
C ALA A 17 32.97 10.71 2.98
N VAL A 18 32.79 12.00 3.26
CA VAL A 18 32.59 13.05 2.25
C VAL A 18 33.72 14.06 2.31
N ARG A 19 34.35 14.34 1.16
CA ARG A 19 35.30 15.45 1.01
C ARG A 19 34.88 16.38 -0.13
N GLU A 20 35.43 17.58 -0.17
CA GLU A 20 35.32 18.45 -1.32
C GLU A 20 36.35 18.05 -2.37
N GLY A 21 35.89 17.67 -3.56
CA GLY A 21 36.70 17.40 -4.75
C GLY A 21 36.78 18.61 -5.67
N ALA A 22 37.45 18.47 -6.81
CA ALA A 22 37.60 19.55 -7.79
C ALA A 22 36.30 19.98 -8.47
N THR A 23 35.33 19.09 -8.59
CA THR A 23 34.04 19.30 -9.28
C THR A 23 32.84 19.26 -8.35
N GLY A 24 33.03 19.06 -7.04
CA GLY A 24 31.98 18.94 -6.04
C GLY A 24 32.27 17.87 -5.00
N PRO A 25 31.32 17.53 -4.15
CA PRO A 25 31.52 16.56 -3.09
C PRO A 25 31.74 15.14 -3.63
N GLU A 26 32.73 14.46 -3.06
CA GLU A 26 33.11 13.08 -3.37
C GLU A 26 32.92 12.17 -2.16
N VAL A 27 32.59 10.90 -2.42
CA VAL A 27 32.46 9.84 -1.40
C VAL A 27 33.56 8.81 -1.54
N LEU A 28 34.06 8.30 -0.41
CA LEU A 28 35.04 7.22 -0.37
C LEU A 28 34.35 5.89 -0.59
N LEU A 29 34.82 5.12 -1.57
CA LEU A 29 34.36 3.76 -1.85
C LEU A 29 35.51 2.77 -1.88
N SER A 30 35.25 1.53 -1.48
CA SER A 30 36.13 0.38 -1.54
C SER A 30 35.57 -0.64 -2.53
N ARG A 31 36.46 -1.41 -3.22
CA ARG A 31 36.03 -2.52 -4.09
C ARG A 31 36.34 -3.84 -3.42
N ARG A 32 35.33 -4.65 -3.26
CA ARG A 32 35.42 -5.98 -2.64
C ARG A 32 36.23 -6.95 -3.52
N ALA A 33 37.08 -7.76 -2.91
CA ALA A 33 37.96 -8.72 -3.60
C ALA A 33 38.04 -10.04 -2.83
N GLY A 34 38.68 -11.03 -3.42
CA GLY A 34 38.89 -12.31 -2.79
C GLY A 34 37.66 -13.20 -2.70
N ALA A 35 37.64 -14.10 -1.71
CA ALA A 35 36.56 -15.08 -1.52
C ALA A 35 35.41 -14.53 -0.63
N VAL A 36 34.94 -13.33 -0.89
CA VAL A 36 33.88 -12.66 -0.14
C VAL A 36 32.62 -12.45 -0.98
N TYR A 37 31.49 -12.24 -0.31
CA TYR A 37 30.25 -11.85 -0.98
C TYR A 37 30.46 -10.58 -1.82
N ALA A 38 29.91 -10.57 -3.03
CA ALA A 38 29.97 -9.44 -3.96
C ALA A 38 31.39 -9.00 -4.36
N ALA A 39 32.33 -9.93 -4.48
CA ALA A 39 33.67 -9.62 -5.01
C ALA A 39 33.57 -8.94 -6.37
N GLY A 40 34.38 -7.89 -6.59
CA GLY A 40 34.39 -7.04 -7.79
C GLY A 40 33.41 -5.87 -7.73
N CYS A 41 32.50 -5.81 -6.75
CA CYS A 41 31.56 -4.69 -6.57
C CYS A 41 32.12 -3.61 -5.65
N TRP A 42 31.80 -2.35 -5.97
CA TRP A 42 32.08 -1.22 -5.12
C TRP A 42 31.08 -1.14 -3.96
N HIS A 43 31.55 -0.71 -2.81
CA HIS A 43 30.71 -0.50 -1.62
C HIS A 43 31.27 0.63 -0.75
N LEU A 44 30.47 1.07 0.22
CA LEU A 44 30.93 1.91 1.31
C LEU A 44 31.77 1.08 2.28
N PRO A 45 32.83 1.61 2.89
CA PRO A 45 33.45 0.97 4.04
C PRO A 45 32.38 0.67 5.09
N SER A 46 32.34 -0.58 5.61
CA SER A 46 31.20 -1.07 6.37
C SER A 46 31.52 -2.31 7.18
N GLY A 47 30.83 -2.49 8.28
CA GLY A 47 30.98 -3.69 9.08
C GLY A 47 29.76 -3.99 9.95
N HIS A 48 29.93 -4.91 10.89
CA HIS A 48 28.89 -5.39 11.80
C HIS A 48 29.22 -5.04 13.25
N LEU A 49 28.24 -5.16 14.13
CA LEU A 49 28.49 -5.05 15.55
C LEU A 49 29.20 -6.31 16.09
N ASP A 50 30.25 -6.13 16.87
CA ASP A 50 31.05 -7.22 17.47
C ASP A 50 30.44 -7.79 18.75
N GLY A 51 29.17 -7.56 18.98
CA GLY A 51 28.46 -8.16 20.10
C GLY A 51 27.41 -7.27 20.74
N PRO A 52 26.79 -7.74 21.81
CA PRO A 52 25.58 -7.10 22.37
C PRO A 52 25.86 -5.78 23.12
N TYR A 53 27.12 -5.44 23.33
CA TYR A 53 27.52 -4.24 24.09
C TYR A 53 28.17 -3.18 23.23
N GLU A 54 28.36 -3.42 21.94
CA GLU A 54 28.85 -2.45 20.99
C GLU A 54 27.67 -1.66 20.38
N ASP A 55 27.74 -0.34 20.43
CA ASP A 55 26.76 0.50 19.74
C ASP A 55 27.20 0.81 18.29
N VAL A 56 26.26 1.29 17.48
CA VAL A 56 26.47 1.53 16.05
C VAL A 56 27.51 2.62 15.74
N VAL A 57 27.77 3.56 16.65
CA VAL A 57 28.81 4.60 16.45
C VAL A 57 30.18 4.02 16.75
N VAL A 58 30.31 3.25 17.83
CA VAL A 58 31.56 2.56 18.19
C VAL A 58 31.96 1.56 17.08
N ALA A 59 31.00 0.79 16.60
CA ALA A 59 31.21 -0.14 15.49
C ALA A 59 31.70 0.60 14.22
N LEU A 60 31.06 1.72 13.84
CA LEU A 60 31.48 2.51 12.69
C LEU A 60 32.91 3.01 12.82
N VAL A 61 33.28 3.56 13.97
CA VAL A 61 34.63 4.10 14.22
C VAL A 61 35.69 2.98 14.17
N ARG A 62 35.40 1.81 14.75
CA ARG A 62 36.27 0.63 14.70
C ARG A 62 36.46 0.14 13.27
N GLU A 63 35.36 -0.15 12.55
CA GLU A 63 35.38 -0.66 11.16
C GLU A 63 36.06 0.32 10.20
N THR A 64 35.77 1.62 10.35
CA THR A 64 36.43 2.66 9.56
C THR A 64 37.95 2.60 9.73
N ARG A 65 38.44 2.42 10.96
CA ARG A 65 39.88 2.31 11.21
C ARG A 65 40.48 1.00 10.69
N GLU A 66 39.78 -0.12 10.82
CA GLU A 66 40.20 -1.44 10.39
C GLU A 66 40.29 -1.50 8.87
N GLU A 67 39.26 -1.08 8.14
CA GLU A 67 39.21 -1.15 6.68
C GLU A 67 40.02 -0.03 5.97
N THR A 68 40.05 1.19 6.53
CA THR A 68 40.62 2.37 5.81
C THR A 68 41.81 2.99 6.49
N GLY A 69 42.14 2.63 7.72
CA GLY A 69 43.24 3.20 8.49
C GLY A 69 43.05 4.63 9.00
N VAL A 70 41.93 5.28 8.68
CA VAL A 70 41.63 6.62 9.22
C VAL A 70 41.02 6.55 10.62
N ARG A 71 41.16 7.65 11.36
CA ARG A 71 40.57 7.80 12.70
C ARG A 71 39.49 8.85 12.67
N VAL A 72 38.31 8.47 13.06
CA VAL A 72 37.12 9.33 13.19
C VAL A 72 36.87 9.57 14.67
N ASP A 73 36.60 10.82 15.05
CA ASP A 73 36.10 11.16 16.38
C ASP A 73 34.58 10.83 16.41
N PRO A 74 34.07 10.12 17.43
CA PRO A 74 32.66 9.88 17.59
C PRO A 74 31.76 11.12 17.46
N ASP A 75 32.26 12.29 17.89
CA ASP A 75 31.55 13.58 17.80
C ASP A 75 31.43 14.09 16.34
N ASP A 76 32.21 13.56 15.41
CA ASP A 76 32.18 13.87 13.97
C ASP A 76 31.29 12.90 13.17
N VAL A 77 30.67 11.92 13.84
CA VAL A 77 29.75 10.95 13.23
C VAL A 77 28.34 11.50 13.19
N HIS A 78 27.79 11.71 12.02
CA HIS A 78 26.44 12.23 11.85
C HIS A 78 25.53 11.17 11.24
N ALA A 79 24.37 10.91 11.87
CA ALA A 79 23.38 9.98 11.35
C ALA A 79 22.83 10.51 10.01
N ALA A 80 23.01 9.73 8.95
CA ALA A 80 22.58 10.08 7.60
C ALA A 80 21.25 9.40 7.24
N VAL A 81 21.25 8.06 7.11
CA VAL A 81 20.05 7.31 6.77
C VAL A 81 20.09 5.90 7.36
N ALA A 82 18.93 5.37 7.77
CA ALA A 82 18.75 3.96 8.09
C ALA A 82 18.07 3.25 6.93
N VAL A 83 18.57 2.08 6.50
CA VAL A 83 17.99 1.31 5.41
C VAL A 83 17.63 -0.10 5.90
N HIS A 84 16.34 -0.43 5.82
CA HIS A 84 15.91 -1.81 5.97
C HIS A 84 15.97 -2.49 4.60
N HIS A 85 16.95 -3.35 4.42
CA HIS A 85 17.22 -4.05 3.17
C HIS A 85 16.72 -5.50 3.23
N ARG A 86 16.10 -5.95 2.13
CA ARG A 86 15.74 -7.35 1.87
C ARG A 86 16.37 -7.80 0.56
N ALA A 87 17.19 -8.85 0.63
CA ALA A 87 17.76 -9.48 -0.54
C ALA A 87 16.79 -10.50 -1.17
N PRO A 88 17.00 -10.87 -2.44
CA PRO A 88 16.35 -12.02 -3.05
C PRO A 88 16.65 -13.28 -2.22
N GLY A 89 15.69 -14.09 -1.92
CA GLY A 89 15.86 -15.26 -1.06
C GLY A 89 15.53 -15.04 0.42
N GLY A 90 15.12 -13.81 0.79
CA GLY A 90 14.46 -13.52 2.06
C GLY A 90 15.38 -13.14 3.22
N SER A 91 16.71 -13.06 3.02
CA SER A 91 17.57 -12.45 4.03
C SER A 91 17.30 -10.95 4.13
N ALA A 92 17.30 -10.44 5.36
CA ALA A 92 17.10 -9.02 5.63
C ALA A 92 18.18 -8.51 6.57
N ARG A 93 18.39 -7.18 6.57
CA ARG A 93 19.31 -6.49 7.46
C ARG A 93 18.91 -5.03 7.65
N VAL A 94 19.37 -4.42 8.72
CA VAL A 94 19.23 -2.98 8.95
C VAL A 94 20.61 -2.34 8.87
N GLY A 95 20.83 -1.51 7.85
CA GLY A 95 22.06 -0.73 7.68
C GLY A 95 21.88 0.67 8.22
N PHE A 96 22.77 1.10 9.11
CA PHE A 96 22.90 2.49 9.56
C PHE A 96 24.02 3.16 8.79
N PHE A 97 23.70 4.20 8.04
CA PHE A 97 24.64 4.98 7.23
C PHE A 97 24.95 6.27 7.98
N PHE A 98 26.23 6.57 8.12
CA PHE A 98 26.71 7.75 8.84
C PHE A 98 27.58 8.62 7.94
N GLU A 99 27.29 9.91 7.92
CA GLU A 99 28.12 10.91 7.25
C GLU A 99 29.26 11.33 8.16
N VAL A 100 30.48 11.35 7.60
CA VAL A 100 31.68 11.85 8.24
C VAL A 100 32.41 12.78 7.28
N ARG A 101 32.67 14.02 7.71
CA ARG A 101 33.38 15.04 6.94
C ARG A 101 34.73 15.41 7.52
N ARG A 102 35.04 14.94 8.73
CA ARG A 102 36.31 15.20 9.42
C ARG A 102 36.87 13.89 9.94
N TRP A 103 38.15 13.68 9.67
CA TRP A 103 38.91 12.54 10.16
C TRP A 103 40.39 12.86 10.18
N SER A 104 41.23 12.04 10.80
CA SER A 104 42.67 12.11 10.78
C SER A 104 43.29 10.92 10.05
N GLY A 105 44.36 11.16 9.30
CA GLY A 105 45.04 10.18 8.47
C GLY A 105 44.58 10.23 7.00
N THR A 106 45.17 9.39 6.17
CA THR A 106 44.85 9.25 4.75
C THR A 106 44.26 7.86 4.51
N PRO A 107 43.06 7.75 3.89
CA PRO A 107 42.48 6.46 3.59
C PRO A 107 43.38 5.61 2.74
N LYS A 108 43.55 4.34 3.11
CA LYS A 108 44.30 3.32 2.40
C LYS A 108 43.71 1.95 2.64
N ILE A 109 43.93 1.02 1.75
CA ILE A 109 43.50 -0.36 1.91
C ILE A 109 44.26 -0.98 3.10
N MET A 110 43.53 -1.40 4.13
CA MET A 110 44.13 -2.07 5.29
C MET A 110 43.99 -3.58 5.21
N GLU A 111 43.01 -4.08 4.45
CA GLU A 111 42.69 -5.50 4.29
C GLU A 111 42.77 -5.91 2.81
N PRO A 112 43.98 -6.08 2.24
CA PRO A 112 44.18 -6.34 0.80
C PRO A 112 43.64 -7.68 0.33
N GLU A 113 43.39 -8.62 1.24
CA GLU A 113 42.78 -9.94 0.95
C GLU A 113 41.28 -9.84 0.61
N VAL A 114 40.60 -8.79 1.06
CA VAL A 114 39.17 -8.57 0.83
C VAL A 114 38.81 -7.27 0.12
N CYS A 115 39.83 -6.41 -0.14
CA CYS A 115 39.69 -5.13 -0.81
C CYS A 115 40.85 -4.88 -1.77
N ASP A 116 40.60 -4.73 -3.09
CA ASP A 116 41.66 -4.52 -4.10
C ASP A 116 41.71 -3.10 -4.67
N ALA A 117 40.72 -2.25 -4.40
CA ALA A 117 40.71 -0.86 -4.81
C ALA A 117 39.97 0.01 -3.81
N MET A 118 40.43 1.25 -3.65
CA MET A 118 39.77 2.29 -2.84
C MET A 118 39.96 3.64 -3.54
N GLY A 119 38.90 4.45 -3.56
CA GLY A 119 38.98 5.74 -4.26
C GLY A 119 37.85 6.68 -3.88
N TRP A 120 38.00 7.94 -4.32
CA TRP A 120 37.03 8.99 -4.16
C TRP A 120 36.26 9.18 -5.45
N PHE A 121 34.94 9.22 -5.35
CA PHE A 121 34.03 9.31 -6.48
C PHE A 121 33.01 10.42 -6.30
N PRO A 122 32.79 11.27 -7.33
CA PRO A 122 31.64 12.19 -7.30
C PRO A 122 30.32 11.45 -7.14
N PHE A 123 29.38 12.05 -6.40
CA PHE A 123 28.07 11.42 -6.17
C PHE A 123 27.23 11.24 -7.45
N ASP A 124 27.49 12.05 -8.49
CA ASP A 124 26.85 11.96 -9.80
C ASP A 124 27.56 11.02 -10.78
N ALA A 125 28.71 10.46 -10.38
CA ALA A 125 29.53 9.54 -11.19
C ALA A 125 30.04 8.36 -10.35
N LEU A 126 29.13 7.69 -9.63
CA LEU A 126 29.45 6.51 -8.84
C LEU A 126 29.87 5.34 -9.75
N PRO A 127 30.85 4.53 -9.34
CA PRO A 127 31.35 3.42 -10.16
C PRO A 127 30.39 2.23 -10.17
N GLU A 128 30.41 1.45 -11.23
CA GLU A 128 29.66 0.21 -11.39
C GLU A 128 30.58 -1.01 -11.55
N PRO A 129 30.19 -2.22 -11.10
CA PRO A 129 28.96 -2.49 -10.31
C PRO A 129 29.12 -2.11 -8.84
N MET A 130 28.00 -1.74 -8.19
CA MET A 130 27.95 -1.49 -6.76
C MET A 130 27.11 -2.54 -6.04
N VAL A 131 27.42 -2.76 -4.76
CA VAL A 131 26.57 -3.57 -3.86
C VAL A 131 25.21 -2.89 -3.72
N ALA A 132 24.12 -3.61 -3.99
CA ALA A 132 22.76 -3.06 -4.11
C ALA A 132 22.32 -2.23 -2.91
N TYR A 133 22.49 -2.74 -1.68
CA TYR A 133 22.07 -2.01 -0.49
C TYR A 133 22.93 -0.78 -0.20
N CYS A 134 24.22 -0.78 -0.58
CA CYS A 134 25.09 0.40 -0.47
C CYS A 134 24.63 1.49 -1.43
N ARG A 135 24.31 1.13 -2.67
CA ARG A 135 23.79 2.06 -3.67
C ARG A 135 22.44 2.63 -3.22
N ALA A 136 21.54 1.78 -2.73
CA ALA A 136 20.25 2.22 -2.19
C ALA A 136 20.39 3.18 -1.00
N GLY A 137 21.39 2.95 -0.13
CA GLY A 137 21.72 3.86 0.98
C GLY A 137 22.20 5.22 0.51
N LEU A 138 23.10 5.25 -0.49
CA LEU A 138 23.57 6.51 -1.09
C LEU A 138 22.46 7.27 -1.81
N ASP A 139 21.61 6.58 -2.58
CA ASP A 139 20.46 7.22 -3.24
C ASP A 139 19.47 7.81 -2.22
N ALA A 140 19.21 7.11 -1.12
CA ALA A 140 18.38 7.61 -0.04
C ALA A 140 19.01 8.81 0.68
N TYR A 141 20.31 8.77 0.93
CA TYR A 141 21.08 9.87 1.51
C TYR A 141 21.03 11.13 0.63
N LEU A 142 21.29 10.99 -0.68
CA LEU A 142 21.22 12.10 -1.64
C LEU A 142 19.82 12.68 -1.78
N ALA A 143 18.78 11.85 -1.59
CA ALA A 143 17.39 12.31 -1.54
C ALA A 143 17.00 12.97 -0.21
N GLY A 144 17.92 13.07 0.75
CA GLY A 144 17.66 13.66 2.06
C GLY A 144 16.77 12.83 2.98
N ALA A 145 16.59 11.54 2.70
CA ALA A 145 15.79 10.65 3.51
C ALA A 145 16.53 10.28 4.82
N ARG A 146 15.79 10.11 5.91
CA ARG A 146 16.32 9.59 7.18
C ARG A 146 16.15 8.10 7.34
N MET A 147 15.20 7.51 6.59
CA MET A 147 14.96 6.08 6.56
C MET A 147 14.48 5.67 5.19
N ALA A 148 14.91 4.48 4.74
CA ALA A 148 14.44 3.86 3.51
C ALA A 148 14.17 2.37 3.72
N VAL A 149 13.32 1.81 2.88
CA VAL A 149 13.11 0.36 2.74
C VAL A 149 13.53 -0.01 1.33
N HIS A 150 14.45 -0.95 1.21
CA HIS A 150 14.97 -1.43 -0.07
C HIS A 150 14.62 -2.90 -0.25
N PHE A 151 13.98 -3.23 -1.37
CA PHE A 151 13.70 -4.60 -1.78
C PHE A 151 14.37 -4.84 -3.12
N GLN A 152 15.36 -5.69 -3.11
CA GLN A 152 16.04 -6.14 -4.31
C GLN A 152 15.22 -7.23 -5.00
N GLU A 153 15.04 -7.13 -6.31
CA GLU A 153 14.28 -8.11 -7.08
C GLU A 153 14.99 -9.46 -7.16
N PRO A 154 14.25 -10.58 -7.24
CA PRO A 154 14.82 -11.89 -7.47
C PRO A 154 15.56 -11.94 -8.81
N GLY A 155 16.78 -12.47 -8.80
CA GLY A 155 17.61 -12.64 -10.00
C GLY A 155 18.76 -11.66 -10.12
N ASP A 156 18.78 -10.57 -9.35
CA ASP A 156 19.92 -9.67 -9.22
C ASP A 156 20.41 -9.60 -7.78
N PRO A 157 21.27 -10.54 -7.37
CA PRO A 157 21.62 -10.69 -5.97
C PRO A 157 22.63 -9.66 -5.46
N ILE A 158 23.34 -8.93 -6.34
CA ILE A 158 24.55 -8.21 -5.94
C ILE A 158 24.52 -6.74 -6.35
N ALA A 159 24.26 -6.45 -7.62
CA ALA A 159 24.34 -5.12 -8.18
C ALA A 159 23.01 -4.35 -8.06
N TYR A 160 23.11 -3.03 -7.89
CA TYR A 160 21.95 -2.16 -7.92
C TYR A 160 21.47 -1.97 -9.37
N VAL A 161 20.23 -2.34 -9.63
CA VAL A 161 19.56 -2.12 -10.92
C VAL A 161 18.35 -1.22 -10.70
N PRO A 162 18.40 0.08 -11.06
CA PRO A 162 17.36 1.06 -10.71
C PRO A 162 15.95 0.74 -11.21
N LYS A 163 15.83 -0.14 -12.22
CA LYS A 163 14.53 -0.60 -12.75
C LYS A 163 14.00 -1.85 -12.08
N ALA A 164 14.88 -2.67 -11.49
CA ALA A 164 14.54 -3.92 -10.83
C ALA A 164 14.44 -3.77 -9.31
N ASP A 165 15.35 -2.99 -8.73
CA ASP A 165 15.39 -2.77 -7.28
C ASP A 165 14.33 -1.75 -6.85
N ARG A 166 13.71 -2.02 -5.73
CA ARG A 166 12.69 -1.17 -5.16
C ARG A 166 13.23 -0.41 -3.96
N LEU A 167 13.36 0.91 -4.09
CA LEU A 167 13.72 1.82 -3.02
C LEU A 167 12.53 2.68 -2.63
N ARG A 168 12.11 2.59 -1.36
CA ARG A 168 11.06 3.42 -0.78
C ARG A 168 11.63 4.29 0.33
N LEU A 169 11.63 5.61 0.12
CA LEU A 169 12.00 6.58 1.15
C LEU A 169 10.90 6.70 2.19
N VAL A 170 11.24 6.53 3.46
CA VAL A 170 10.33 6.74 4.59
C VAL A 170 10.41 8.20 5.02
N ARG A 171 9.27 8.89 5.04
CA ARG A 171 9.24 10.31 5.40
C ARG A 171 9.59 10.51 6.87
N ALA A 172 10.43 11.50 7.16
CA ALA A 172 10.74 11.87 8.54
C ALA A 172 9.55 12.59 9.18
N ALA A 173 9.32 12.35 10.46
CA ALA A 173 8.36 13.14 11.24
C ALA A 173 8.76 14.63 11.21
N GLY A 174 7.83 15.51 10.85
CA GLY A 174 8.08 16.97 10.78
C GLY A 174 8.87 17.44 9.55
N SER A 175 9.29 16.55 8.64
CA SER A 175 9.75 16.99 7.33
C SER A 175 8.52 17.37 6.52
N GLY A 176 8.25 18.66 6.38
CA GLY A 176 7.36 19.13 5.36
C GLY A 176 7.88 18.60 4.02
N GLY A 177 7.09 17.72 3.34
CA GLY A 177 7.35 17.37 1.95
C GLY A 177 7.35 18.64 1.10
N PRO A 178 7.62 18.54 -0.21
CA PRO A 178 7.59 19.70 -1.07
C PRO A 178 6.26 20.45 -0.86
N LEU A 179 6.36 21.76 -0.64
CA LEU A 179 5.18 22.61 -0.55
C LEU A 179 4.39 22.49 -1.87
N PRO A 180 3.08 22.67 -1.85
CA PRO A 180 2.33 22.81 -3.07
C PRO A 180 2.82 24.07 -3.82
N GLY A 181 2.61 24.11 -5.13
CA GLY A 181 2.97 25.29 -5.89
C GLY A 181 2.20 26.56 -5.43
N PRO A 182 2.73 27.79 -5.66
CA PRO A 182 2.19 29.03 -5.11
C PRO A 182 0.69 29.26 -5.36
N ALA A 183 0.16 28.80 -6.50
CA ALA A 183 -1.26 28.92 -6.82
C ALA A 183 -2.16 28.07 -5.90
N VAL A 184 -1.67 26.90 -5.44
CA VAL A 184 -2.38 26.04 -4.50
C VAL A 184 -2.31 26.61 -3.09
N GLU A 185 -1.16 27.17 -2.69
CA GLU A 185 -1.00 27.85 -1.41
C GLU A 185 -1.95 29.04 -1.30
N GLU A 186 -1.96 29.91 -2.29
CA GLU A 186 -2.86 31.07 -2.35
C GLU A 186 -4.35 30.67 -2.34
N PHE A 187 -4.71 29.61 -3.08
CA PHE A 187 -6.06 29.07 -3.06
C PHE A 187 -6.46 28.57 -1.67
N ALA A 188 -5.59 27.80 -1.00
CA ALA A 188 -5.86 27.26 0.33
C ALA A 188 -5.95 28.39 1.36
N GLU A 189 -5.05 29.37 1.34
CA GLU A 189 -5.08 30.51 2.26
C GLU A 189 -6.32 31.40 2.07
N ARG A 190 -6.81 31.56 0.86
CA ARG A 190 -8.12 32.23 0.64
C ARG A 190 -9.28 31.47 1.27
N ALA A 191 -9.20 30.15 1.32
CA ALA A 191 -10.27 29.32 1.86
C ALA A 191 -10.29 29.23 3.40
N VAL A 192 -9.11 29.19 4.04
CA VAL A 192 -8.99 28.89 5.49
C VAL A 192 -8.22 29.98 6.28
N GLY A 193 -7.78 31.03 5.63
CA GLY A 193 -6.92 32.05 6.20
C GLY A 193 -5.44 31.65 6.16
N ARG A 194 -4.57 32.49 6.75
CA ARG A 194 -3.13 32.28 6.74
C ARG A 194 -2.76 30.90 7.32
N ILE A 195 -1.97 30.13 6.59
CA ILE A 195 -1.50 28.82 6.97
C ILE A 195 -0.09 28.97 7.61
N ALA A 196 0.06 28.45 8.82
CA ALA A 196 1.31 28.48 9.57
C ALA A 196 2.20 27.26 9.32
N GLU A 197 1.59 26.11 8.97
CA GLU A 197 2.32 24.86 8.81
C GLU A 197 1.69 24.02 7.70
N TRP A 198 2.54 23.48 6.82
CA TRP A 198 2.21 22.51 5.80
C TRP A 198 2.96 21.21 6.09
N THR A 199 2.27 20.10 6.20
CA THR A 199 2.86 18.77 6.36
C THR A 199 2.39 17.88 5.23
N ASP A 200 3.29 17.43 4.37
CA ASP A 200 2.94 16.45 3.33
C ASP A 200 2.59 15.10 3.96
N VAL A 201 1.39 14.64 3.72
CA VAL A 201 0.85 13.35 4.19
C VAL A 201 0.38 12.47 3.03
N SER A 202 0.88 12.74 1.82
CA SER A 202 0.53 11.96 0.64
C SER A 202 0.90 10.49 0.82
N TRP A 203 0.05 9.61 0.30
CA TRP A 203 0.35 8.19 0.29
C TRP A 203 1.46 7.89 -0.74
N PRO A 204 2.52 7.15 -0.41
CA PRO A 204 3.68 6.94 -1.30
C PRO A 204 3.35 6.31 -2.65
N ARG A 205 2.23 5.60 -2.75
CA ARG A 205 1.78 4.89 -3.98
C ARG A 205 0.73 5.68 -4.78
N ALA A 206 0.25 6.80 -4.25
CA ALA A 206 -0.76 7.62 -4.91
C ALA A 206 -0.12 8.79 -5.66
N ASN A 207 -0.67 9.09 -6.84
CA ASN A 207 -0.26 10.26 -7.62
C ASN A 207 -0.97 11.55 -7.18
N SER A 208 -1.97 11.47 -6.29
CA SER A 208 -2.59 12.61 -5.63
C SER A 208 -1.72 13.08 -4.47
N GLN A 209 -1.53 14.39 -4.36
CA GLN A 209 -0.75 14.99 -3.29
C GLN A 209 -1.68 15.50 -2.19
N VAL A 210 -1.33 15.27 -0.93
CA VAL A 210 -2.16 15.64 0.22
C VAL A 210 -1.30 16.31 1.29
N TRP A 211 -1.70 17.49 1.71
CA TRP A 211 -1.08 18.19 2.83
C TRP A 211 -2.06 18.35 3.97
N ARG A 212 -1.60 18.05 5.18
CA ARG A 212 -2.23 18.49 6.41
C ARG A 212 -1.77 19.91 6.68
N VAL A 213 -2.69 20.83 6.85
CA VAL A 213 -2.36 22.24 7.07
C VAL A 213 -2.92 22.75 8.40
N ARG A 214 -2.11 23.52 9.12
CA ARG A 214 -2.50 24.21 10.35
C ARG A 214 -2.57 25.69 10.10
N GLY A 215 -3.73 26.30 10.33
CA GLY A 215 -3.90 27.72 10.25
C GLY A 215 -3.23 28.48 11.37
N ALA A 216 -2.83 29.72 11.13
CA ALA A 216 -2.24 30.59 12.15
C ALA A 216 -3.18 30.87 13.33
N ALA A 217 -4.50 30.78 13.12
CA ALA A 217 -5.53 30.88 14.14
C ALA A 217 -5.88 29.54 14.82
N GLY A 218 -5.20 28.45 14.49
CA GLY A 218 -5.31 27.16 15.19
C GLY A 218 -6.22 26.10 14.55
N GLY A 219 -6.81 26.34 13.37
CA GLY A 219 -7.60 25.34 12.65
C GLY A 219 -6.75 24.26 11.97
N LEU A 220 -7.34 23.10 11.68
CA LEU A 220 -6.71 21.99 10.99
C LEU A 220 -7.53 21.58 9.76
N TRP A 221 -6.87 21.48 8.60
CA TRP A 221 -7.48 21.11 7.34
C TRP A 221 -6.56 20.20 6.52
N PHE A 222 -7.10 19.66 5.42
CA PHE A 222 -6.34 18.93 4.43
C PHE A 222 -6.51 19.61 3.06
N VAL A 223 -5.40 19.81 2.36
CA VAL A 223 -5.36 20.29 0.99
C VAL A 223 -4.95 19.14 0.11
N LYS A 224 -5.78 18.78 -0.88
CA LYS A 224 -5.51 17.64 -1.77
C LYS A 224 -5.51 18.12 -3.23
N VAL A 225 -4.43 17.82 -3.95
CA VAL A 225 -4.30 18.00 -5.39
C VAL A 225 -4.44 16.64 -6.07
N HIS A 226 -5.48 16.48 -6.89
CA HIS A 226 -5.78 15.23 -7.56
C HIS A 226 -4.88 15.02 -8.77
N GLN A 227 -4.52 13.77 -9.02
CA GLN A 227 -3.71 13.38 -10.18
C GLN A 227 -4.36 13.74 -11.52
N ASN A 228 -5.70 13.79 -11.59
CA ASN A 228 -6.45 14.12 -12.80
C ASN A 228 -7.80 14.80 -12.49
N ALA A 229 -8.38 15.45 -13.53
CA ALA A 229 -9.66 16.16 -13.40
C ALA A 229 -10.84 15.24 -13.05
N LYS A 230 -10.82 13.97 -13.48
CA LYS A 230 -11.89 13.01 -13.20
C LYS A 230 -11.99 12.70 -11.70
N PHE A 231 -10.86 12.49 -11.02
CA PHE A 231 -10.85 12.23 -9.59
C PHE A 231 -11.26 13.46 -8.78
N HIS A 232 -10.80 14.64 -9.18
CA HIS A 232 -11.27 15.89 -8.58
C HIS A 232 -12.80 16.07 -8.71
N ALA A 233 -13.35 15.85 -9.90
CA ALA A 233 -14.78 15.97 -10.14
C ALA A 233 -15.59 14.98 -9.30
N ARG A 234 -15.15 13.71 -9.20
CA ARG A 234 -15.81 12.66 -8.42
C ARG A 234 -15.82 12.98 -6.92
N GLU A 235 -14.66 13.33 -6.36
CA GLU A 235 -14.57 13.67 -4.94
C GLU A 235 -15.39 14.91 -4.61
N THR A 236 -15.31 15.94 -5.44
CA THR A 236 -16.11 17.17 -5.26
C THR A 236 -17.61 16.90 -5.34
N ALA A 237 -18.05 16.04 -6.28
CA ALA A 237 -19.45 15.66 -6.40
C ALA A 237 -19.93 14.88 -5.17
N ALA A 238 -19.18 13.88 -4.70
CA ALA A 238 -19.49 13.12 -3.50
C ALA A 238 -19.60 14.01 -2.25
N LEU A 239 -18.61 14.89 -2.04
CA LEU A 239 -18.55 15.81 -0.90
C LEU A 239 -19.68 16.87 -0.91
N ARG A 240 -20.25 17.20 -2.06
CA ARG A 240 -21.38 18.13 -2.19
C ARG A 240 -22.74 17.43 -2.09
N SER A 241 -22.83 16.17 -2.46
CA SER A 241 -24.13 15.47 -2.58
C SER A 241 -24.45 14.59 -1.37
N TRP A 242 -23.74 13.50 -1.18
CA TRP A 242 -24.14 12.46 -0.22
C TRP A 242 -23.24 12.35 1.02
N VAL A 243 -21.95 12.74 0.95
CA VAL A 243 -21.05 12.70 2.12
C VAL A 243 -21.58 13.53 3.30
N PRO A 244 -22.22 14.70 3.12
CA PRO A 244 -22.81 15.43 4.24
C PRO A 244 -23.84 14.64 5.04
N ARG A 245 -24.50 13.63 4.44
CA ARG A 245 -25.49 12.75 5.11
C ARG A 245 -24.84 11.73 6.04
N LEU A 246 -23.53 11.58 5.98
CA LEU A 246 -22.79 10.74 6.92
C LEU A 246 -22.64 11.37 8.33
N GLU A 247 -23.22 12.56 8.54
CA GLU A 247 -23.36 13.21 9.87
C GLU A 247 -22.02 13.28 10.63
N GLY A 248 -20.98 13.76 9.98
CA GLY A 248 -19.64 13.91 10.55
C GLY A 248 -18.72 12.69 10.41
N ALA A 249 -19.20 11.56 9.85
CA ALA A 249 -18.35 10.42 9.55
C ALA A 249 -17.47 10.61 8.31
N GLY A 250 -17.54 11.76 7.63
CA GLY A 250 -16.69 12.12 6.51
C GLY A 250 -16.24 13.59 6.58
N PRO A 251 -15.24 14.00 5.78
CA PRO A 251 -14.79 15.38 5.73
C PRO A 251 -15.85 16.29 5.08
N ARG A 252 -15.82 17.57 5.44
CA ARG A 252 -16.60 18.59 4.75
C ARG A 252 -15.74 19.31 3.73
N LEU A 253 -16.30 19.58 2.55
CA LEU A 253 -15.67 20.40 1.54
C LEU A 253 -15.70 21.88 1.98
N VAL A 254 -14.53 22.49 2.13
CA VAL A 254 -14.37 23.92 2.43
C VAL A 254 -14.29 24.71 1.13
N ALA A 255 -13.45 24.27 0.20
CA ALA A 255 -13.27 24.90 -1.10
C ALA A 255 -12.84 23.87 -2.16
N ALA A 256 -13.13 24.16 -3.44
CA ALA A 256 -12.67 23.36 -4.57
C ALA A 256 -12.34 24.27 -5.76
N ASP A 257 -11.22 23.96 -6.44
CA ASP A 257 -10.82 24.61 -7.69
C ASP A 257 -10.52 23.54 -8.75
N ALA A 258 -11.30 23.53 -9.83
CA ALA A 258 -11.18 22.54 -10.89
C ALA A 258 -9.93 22.74 -11.77
N ARG A 259 -9.44 23.97 -11.93
CA ARG A 259 -8.24 24.28 -12.72
C ARG A 259 -6.99 23.76 -12.01
N LEU A 260 -6.93 23.97 -10.70
CA LEU A 260 -5.85 23.46 -9.84
C LEU A 260 -6.05 22.00 -9.47
N ARG A 261 -7.23 21.42 -9.78
CA ARG A 261 -7.64 20.07 -9.34
C ARG A 261 -7.51 19.91 -7.82
N THR A 262 -7.79 20.96 -7.07
CA THR A 262 -7.52 21.07 -5.64
C THR A 262 -8.81 21.14 -4.85
N VAL A 263 -8.86 20.44 -3.73
CA VAL A 263 -9.89 20.58 -2.70
C VAL A 263 -9.26 20.95 -1.36
N VAL A 264 -9.98 21.72 -0.55
CA VAL A 264 -9.69 22.00 0.84
C VAL A 264 -10.77 21.35 1.69
N LEU A 265 -10.37 20.50 2.64
CA LEU A 265 -11.25 19.65 3.43
C LEU A 265 -11.06 19.93 4.92
N THR A 266 -12.14 19.77 5.71
CA THR A 266 -12.00 19.73 7.16
C THR A 266 -11.23 18.49 7.58
N ALA A 267 -10.47 18.57 8.67
CA ALA A 267 -9.89 17.41 9.30
C ALA A 267 -10.98 16.46 9.82
N VAL A 268 -10.70 15.16 9.69
CA VAL A 268 -11.48 14.07 10.26
C VAL A 268 -10.62 13.40 11.33
N GLU A 269 -11.16 13.29 12.54
CA GLU A 269 -10.46 12.66 13.65
C GLU A 269 -10.45 11.14 13.52
N GLY A 270 -9.41 10.50 14.07
CA GLY A 270 -9.27 9.06 14.12
C GLY A 270 -7.94 8.58 13.57
N ARG A 271 -7.64 7.32 13.85
CA ARG A 271 -6.46 6.62 13.32
C ARG A 271 -6.91 5.62 12.27
N SER A 272 -6.15 5.52 11.17
CA SER A 272 -6.43 4.53 10.13
C SER A 272 -6.48 3.11 10.71
N LEU A 273 -7.46 2.34 10.28
CA LEU A 273 -7.57 0.92 10.61
C LEU A 273 -6.51 0.06 9.92
N HIS A 274 -5.80 0.60 8.92
CA HIS A 274 -4.71 -0.11 8.26
C HIS A 274 -3.54 -0.31 9.23
N GLY A 275 -3.23 -1.57 9.53
CA GLY A 275 -2.19 -1.93 10.51
C GLY A 275 -2.61 -1.74 11.98
N ALA A 276 -3.88 -1.44 12.26
CA ALA A 276 -4.36 -1.39 13.63
C ALA A 276 -4.40 -2.79 14.24
N VAL A 277 -3.93 -2.91 15.48
CA VAL A 277 -4.02 -4.15 16.27
C VAL A 277 -5.23 -4.04 17.18
N LEU A 278 -6.23 -4.87 16.92
CA LEU A 278 -7.48 -4.93 17.68
C LEU A 278 -7.58 -6.27 18.42
N SER A 279 -8.20 -6.29 19.58
CA SER A 279 -8.59 -7.54 20.24
C SER A 279 -9.76 -8.21 19.48
N PRO A 280 -9.98 -9.53 19.58
CA PRO A 280 -11.05 -10.21 18.84
C PRO A 280 -12.45 -9.61 19.04
N GLY A 281 -12.76 -9.14 20.24
CA GLY A 281 -14.04 -8.45 20.49
C GLY A 281 -14.13 -7.09 19.82
N GLN A 282 -13.03 -6.34 19.79
CA GLN A 282 -12.92 -5.07 19.08
C GLN A 282 -12.99 -5.26 17.56
N GLU A 283 -12.35 -6.31 17.03
CA GLU A 283 -12.44 -6.63 15.60
C GLU A 283 -13.90 -6.81 15.16
N ARG A 284 -14.63 -7.74 15.82
CA ARG A 284 -16.02 -8.00 15.46
C ARG A 284 -16.90 -6.74 15.55
N HIS A 285 -16.74 -5.96 16.62
CA HIS A 285 -17.46 -4.69 16.77
C HIS A 285 -17.12 -3.69 15.65
N THR A 286 -15.83 -3.54 15.34
CA THR A 286 -15.34 -2.65 14.28
C THR A 286 -15.85 -3.06 12.91
N PHE A 287 -15.81 -4.36 12.57
CA PHE A 287 -16.30 -4.83 11.27
C PHE A 287 -17.82 -4.68 11.13
N ARG A 288 -18.58 -4.83 12.21
CA ARG A 288 -20.00 -4.48 12.23
C ARG A 288 -20.22 -3.00 11.95
N ALA A 289 -19.49 -2.12 12.63
CA ALA A 289 -19.59 -0.68 12.40
C ALA A 289 -19.13 -0.28 10.96
N ILE A 290 -18.17 -1.00 10.36
CA ILE A 290 -17.82 -0.81 8.94
C ILE A 290 -19.01 -1.15 8.04
N GLY A 291 -19.75 -2.22 8.34
CA GLY A 291 -20.98 -2.57 7.63
C GLY A 291 -22.07 -1.49 7.74
N GLU A 292 -22.29 -0.97 8.92
CA GLU A 292 -23.23 0.15 9.18
C GLU A 292 -22.84 1.40 8.38
N LEU A 293 -21.54 1.72 8.33
CA LEU A 293 -21.03 2.86 7.56
C LEU A 293 -21.22 2.63 6.05
N ALA A 294 -20.95 1.43 5.54
CA ALA A 294 -21.20 1.06 4.14
C ALA A 294 -22.68 1.19 3.78
N ALA A 295 -23.60 0.73 4.65
CA ALA A 295 -25.04 0.88 4.45
C ALA A 295 -25.46 2.35 4.37
N ARG A 296 -24.90 3.22 5.21
CA ARG A 296 -25.16 4.68 5.17
C ARG A 296 -24.66 5.32 3.87
N ILE A 297 -23.50 4.90 3.35
CA ILE A 297 -22.97 5.36 2.05
C ILE A 297 -23.94 4.96 0.93
N HIS A 298 -24.32 3.69 0.89
CA HIS A 298 -25.17 3.14 -0.17
C HIS A 298 -26.63 3.62 -0.12
N ALA A 299 -27.11 4.07 1.04
CA ALA A 299 -28.42 4.73 1.16
C ALA A 299 -28.44 6.17 0.58
N GLY A 300 -27.28 6.72 0.25
CA GLY A 300 -27.17 8.03 -0.38
C GLY A 300 -27.68 8.02 -1.83
N PRO A 301 -28.15 9.17 -2.38
CA PRO A 301 -28.49 9.25 -3.78
C PRO A 301 -27.24 9.01 -4.62
N PRO A 302 -27.30 8.11 -5.63
CA PRO A 302 -26.18 7.92 -6.51
C PRO A 302 -25.82 9.23 -7.23
N PRO A 303 -24.53 9.50 -7.45
CA PRO A 303 -24.14 10.62 -8.31
C PRO A 303 -24.85 10.47 -9.66
N PRO A 304 -25.33 11.58 -10.26
CA PRO A 304 -26.00 11.51 -11.55
C PRO A 304 -25.06 10.84 -12.58
N LEU A 305 -25.57 9.83 -13.25
CA LEU A 305 -24.86 9.23 -14.39
C LEU A 305 -24.83 10.28 -15.50
N ASP A 306 -23.68 10.49 -16.11
CA ASP A 306 -23.58 11.27 -17.34
C ASP A 306 -24.30 10.48 -18.45
N PRO A 307 -25.44 10.98 -18.99
CA PRO A 307 -26.18 10.26 -20.01
C PRO A 307 -25.38 10.07 -21.31
N GLN A 308 -24.32 10.84 -21.51
CA GLN A 308 -23.45 10.79 -22.70
C GLN A 308 -22.19 9.95 -22.45
N ALA A 309 -21.93 9.51 -21.21
CA ALA A 309 -20.80 8.64 -20.94
C ALA A 309 -21.05 7.24 -21.55
N PRO A 310 -20.10 6.72 -22.34
CA PRO A 310 -20.24 5.36 -22.85
C PRO A 310 -20.35 4.36 -21.69
N PRO A 311 -21.13 3.28 -21.86
CA PRO A 311 -21.18 2.20 -20.89
C PRO A 311 -19.77 1.75 -20.52
N VAL A 312 -19.45 1.74 -19.25
CA VAL A 312 -18.13 1.30 -18.78
C VAL A 312 -18.16 -0.23 -18.74
N ASP A 313 -17.53 -0.87 -19.73
CA ASP A 313 -17.23 -2.30 -19.63
C ASP A 313 -16.12 -2.51 -18.60
N PRO A 314 -16.39 -3.12 -17.43
CA PRO A 314 -15.40 -3.38 -16.41
C PRO A 314 -14.29 -4.33 -16.89
N TYR A 315 -14.54 -5.08 -17.96
CA TYR A 315 -13.65 -6.08 -18.55
C TYR A 315 -12.81 -5.54 -19.72
N ALA A 316 -13.04 -4.31 -20.16
CA ALA A 316 -12.36 -3.72 -21.32
C ALA A 316 -10.82 -3.71 -21.22
N ARG A 317 -10.28 -3.85 -20.01
CA ARG A 317 -8.83 -3.85 -19.74
C ARG A 317 -8.31 -5.23 -19.35
N LEU A 318 -9.15 -6.25 -19.33
CA LEU A 318 -8.80 -7.57 -18.81
C LEU A 318 -7.58 -8.16 -19.50
N GLU A 319 -7.58 -8.23 -20.83
CA GLU A 319 -6.46 -8.83 -21.58
C GLU A 319 -5.13 -8.11 -21.32
N ARG A 320 -5.15 -6.78 -21.25
CA ARG A 320 -3.95 -6.01 -20.91
C ARG A 320 -3.45 -6.29 -19.49
N HIS A 321 -4.39 -6.44 -18.53
CA HIS A 321 -4.02 -6.78 -17.17
C HIS A 321 -3.51 -8.21 -17.06
N LEU A 322 -4.10 -9.17 -17.80
CA LEU A 322 -3.65 -10.55 -17.88
C LEU A 322 -2.23 -10.64 -18.46
N GLU A 323 -1.95 -9.93 -19.55
CA GLU A 323 -0.62 -9.89 -20.15
C GLU A 323 0.44 -9.43 -19.15
N ALA A 324 0.17 -8.34 -18.42
CA ALA A 324 1.08 -7.81 -17.41
C ALA A 324 1.20 -8.71 -16.16
N ALA A 325 0.12 -9.41 -15.79
CA ALA A 325 0.08 -10.28 -14.62
C ALA A 325 0.66 -11.68 -14.88
N ARG A 326 0.72 -12.12 -16.15
CA ARG A 326 1.06 -13.51 -16.57
C ARG A 326 2.32 -14.08 -15.88
N PRO A 327 3.43 -13.34 -15.69
CA PRO A 327 4.61 -13.88 -15.01
C PRO A 327 4.37 -14.29 -13.55
N HIS A 328 3.27 -13.83 -12.94
CA HIS A 328 2.94 -14.03 -11.54
C HIS A 328 1.72 -14.93 -11.31
N LEU A 329 1.08 -15.41 -12.39
CA LEU A 329 -0.09 -16.29 -12.31
C LEU A 329 0.34 -17.75 -12.14
N ALA A 330 -0.42 -18.50 -11.33
CA ALA A 330 -0.26 -19.95 -11.22
C ALA A 330 -0.87 -20.68 -12.44
N PRO A 331 -0.47 -21.91 -12.72
CA PRO A 331 -1.11 -22.73 -13.76
C PRO A 331 -2.63 -22.83 -13.55
N GLY A 332 -3.40 -22.50 -14.57
CA GLY A 332 -4.87 -22.50 -14.52
C GLY A 332 -5.52 -21.17 -14.15
N ASP A 333 -4.80 -20.24 -13.53
CA ASP A 333 -5.36 -18.93 -13.11
C ASP A 333 -5.88 -18.13 -14.30
N GLU A 334 -5.16 -18.12 -15.43
CA GLU A 334 -5.54 -17.33 -16.60
C GLU A 334 -6.88 -17.83 -17.20
N GLU A 335 -7.05 -19.14 -17.27
CA GLU A 335 -8.30 -19.76 -17.73
C GLU A 335 -9.45 -19.46 -16.76
N TYR A 336 -9.22 -19.65 -15.47
CA TYR A 336 -10.19 -19.33 -14.42
C TYR A 336 -10.65 -17.85 -14.48
N ILE A 337 -9.71 -16.91 -14.62
CA ILE A 337 -10.01 -15.48 -14.71
C ILE A 337 -10.91 -15.19 -15.92
N ARG A 338 -10.62 -15.80 -17.09
CA ARG A 338 -11.46 -15.63 -18.29
C ARG A 338 -12.86 -16.20 -18.10
N GLN A 339 -12.97 -17.40 -17.55
CA GLN A 339 -14.27 -18.02 -17.25
C GLN A 339 -15.11 -17.16 -16.29
N VAL A 340 -14.50 -16.63 -15.23
CA VAL A 340 -15.18 -15.73 -14.30
C VAL A 340 -15.63 -14.45 -15.01
N ALA A 341 -14.80 -13.87 -15.87
CA ALA A 341 -15.14 -12.66 -16.60
C ALA A 341 -16.26 -12.89 -17.64
N GLU A 342 -16.25 -14.02 -18.33
CA GLU A 342 -17.32 -14.40 -19.26
C GLU A 342 -18.64 -14.62 -18.53
N HIS A 343 -18.63 -15.39 -17.45
CA HIS A 343 -19.80 -15.60 -16.62
C HIS A 343 -20.38 -14.28 -16.10
N ALA A 344 -19.53 -13.40 -15.59
CA ALA A 344 -19.95 -12.12 -15.03
C ALA A 344 -20.56 -11.15 -16.05
N ARG A 345 -20.21 -11.27 -17.35
CA ARG A 345 -20.89 -10.51 -18.44
C ARG A 345 -22.33 -10.94 -18.66
N LEU A 346 -22.68 -12.17 -18.28
CA LEU A 346 -24.02 -12.73 -18.42
C LEU A 346 -24.89 -12.51 -17.17
N LEU A 347 -24.32 -12.04 -16.06
CA LEU A 347 -25.08 -11.80 -14.85
C LEU A 347 -26.09 -10.66 -15.05
N PRO A 348 -27.28 -10.76 -14.45
CA PRO A 348 -28.23 -9.66 -14.41
C PRO A 348 -27.59 -8.40 -13.77
N PRO A 349 -27.94 -7.20 -14.25
CA PRO A 349 -27.45 -5.97 -13.65
C PRO A 349 -27.99 -5.82 -12.22
N VAL A 350 -27.18 -5.28 -11.34
CA VAL A 350 -27.56 -4.88 -9.99
C VAL A 350 -27.75 -3.36 -9.96
N GLU A 351 -28.77 -2.91 -9.27
CA GLU A 351 -29.11 -1.48 -9.14
C GLU A 351 -27.92 -0.70 -8.57
N PRO A 352 -27.48 0.37 -9.25
CA PRO A 352 -26.37 1.18 -8.80
C PRO A 352 -26.77 2.09 -7.64
N VAL A 353 -25.87 2.21 -6.68
CA VAL A 353 -25.97 3.10 -5.50
C VAL A 353 -24.79 4.07 -5.48
N ALA A 354 -24.78 5.03 -4.57
CA ALA A 354 -23.58 5.78 -4.28
C ALA A 354 -22.51 4.83 -3.70
N THR A 355 -21.32 4.80 -4.28
CA THR A 355 -20.21 4.01 -3.76
C THR A 355 -19.01 4.90 -3.43
N HIS A 356 -18.24 4.48 -2.44
CA HIS A 356 -16.95 5.10 -2.12
C HIS A 356 -15.92 4.84 -3.23
N GLY A 357 -15.94 3.63 -3.81
CA GLY A 357 -15.07 3.19 -4.90
C GLY A 357 -13.64 2.80 -4.49
N ASP A 358 -13.25 3.10 -3.25
CA ASP A 358 -11.97 2.69 -2.64
C ASP A 358 -12.16 2.36 -1.14
N PHE A 359 -13.22 1.62 -0.81
CA PHE A 359 -13.62 1.29 0.55
C PHE A 359 -12.71 0.21 1.13
N GLN A 360 -11.69 0.63 1.88
CA GLN A 360 -10.67 -0.25 2.45
C GLN A 360 -10.12 0.33 3.76
N LEU A 361 -9.48 -0.50 4.59
CA LEU A 361 -9.05 -0.15 5.94
C LEU A 361 -8.20 1.11 6.04
N ARG A 362 -7.38 1.43 5.03
CA ARG A 362 -6.56 2.65 5.06
C ARG A 362 -7.37 3.94 5.01
N ASN A 363 -8.58 3.87 4.40
CA ASN A 363 -9.49 5.01 4.25
C ASN A 363 -10.56 5.05 5.35
N LEU A 364 -10.54 4.09 6.27
CA LEU A 364 -11.40 4.02 7.44
C LEU A 364 -10.62 4.44 8.67
N LEU A 365 -11.15 5.39 9.41
CA LEU A 365 -10.54 5.93 10.62
C LEU A 365 -11.39 5.54 11.83
N LEU A 366 -10.74 5.04 12.86
CA LEU A 366 -11.36 4.79 14.17
C LEU A 366 -10.98 5.93 15.12
N ALA A 367 -11.98 6.67 15.56
CA ALA A 367 -11.82 7.73 16.55
C ALA A 367 -11.69 7.16 17.96
N GLU A 368 -11.24 7.96 18.93
CA GLU A 368 -11.08 7.53 20.33
C GLU A 368 -12.40 7.16 21.00
N ASP A 369 -13.52 7.77 20.56
CA ASP A 369 -14.87 7.46 21.01
C ASP A 369 -15.45 6.17 20.39
N GLY A 370 -14.67 5.46 19.58
CA GLY A 370 -15.07 4.23 18.88
C GLY A 370 -15.89 4.47 17.60
N THR A 371 -16.14 5.71 17.21
CA THR A 371 -16.85 6.01 15.96
C THR A 371 -15.96 5.79 14.75
N LEU A 372 -16.56 5.24 13.68
CA LEU A 372 -15.89 5.08 12.39
C LEU A 372 -16.13 6.29 11.49
N ARG A 373 -15.08 6.66 10.78
CA ARG A 373 -15.08 7.74 9.80
C ARG A 373 -14.42 7.27 8.52
N VAL A 374 -14.70 7.95 7.42
CA VAL A 374 -14.21 7.58 6.08
C VAL A 374 -13.69 8.80 5.34
N ILE A 375 -12.59 8.61 4.62
CA ILE A 375 -11.89 9.66 3.85
C ILE A 375 -11.58 9.17 2.44
N ASP A 376 -11.22 10.09 1.55
CA ASP A 376 -10.71 9.79 0.20
C ASP A 376 -11.79 9.31 -0.79
N PHE A 377 -12.66 10.22 -1.21
CA PHE A 377 -13.79 9.94 -2.13
C PHE A 377 -13.44 10.13 -3.62
N GLU A 378 -12.17 10.20 -4.01
CA GLU A 378 -11.75 10.46 -5.40
C GLU A 378 -12.19 9.37 -6.41
N ARG A 379 -12.53 8.18 -5.90
CA ARG A 379 -13.01 7.05 -6.71
C ARG A 379 -14.53 6.87 -6.62
N SER A 380 -15.23 7.74 -5.89
CA SER A 380 -16.67 7.67 -5.72
C SER A 380 -17.39 7.75 -7.06
N GLU A 381 -18.31 6.83 -7.27
CA GLU A 381 -19.15 6.75 -8.48
C GLU A 381 -20.44 5.97 -8.20
N SER A 382 -21.36 6.01 -9.14
CA SER A 382 -22.58 5.20 -9.11
C SER A 382 -22.29 3.80 -9.61
N ARG A 383 -22.33 2.78 -8.72
CA ARG A 383 -22.02 1.37 -8.99
C ARG A 383 -22.85 0.44 -8.11
N PRO A 384 -22.93 -0.88 -8.43
CA PRO A 384 -23.46 -1.85 -7.47
C PRO A 384 -22.73 -1.78 -6.13
N ALA A 385 -23.48 -1.89 -5.01
CA ALA A 385 -22.94 -1.81 -3.65
C ALA A 385 -21.73 -2.72 -3.40
N VAL A 386 -21.74 -3.92 -3.97
CA VAL A 386 -20.67 -4.91 -3.86
C VAL A 386 -19.31 -4.42 -4.36
N ARG A 387 -19.28 -3.33 -5.14
CA ARG A 387 -18.02 -2.71 -5.58
C ARG A 387 -17.17 -2.22 -4.40
N ASP A 388 -17.80 -1.71 -3.36
CA ASP A 388 -17.09 -1.30 -2.13
C ASP A 388 -16.64 -2.50 -1.31
N PHE A 389 -17.35 -3.64 -1.41
CA PHE A 389 -16.98 -4.85 -0.69
C PHE A 389 -15.74 -5.55 -1.25
N VAL A 390 -15.46 -5.40 -2.55
CA VAL A 390 -14.30 -6.02 -3.21
C VAL A 390 -13.00 -5.74 -2.45
N ARG A 391 -12.76 -4.49 -2.05
CA ARG A 391 -11.50 -4.11 -1.41
C ARG A 391 -11.46 -4.37 0.08
N ILE A 392 -12.61 -4.40 0.74
CA ILE A 392 -12.68 -4.75 2.16
C ILE A 392 -12.57 -6.27 2.38
N LEU A 393 -12.83 -7.10 1.35
CA LEU A 393 -12.69 -8.56 1.44
C LEU A 393 -11.30 -9.02 1.87
N ASP A 394 -10.26 -8.29 1.47
CA ASP A 394 -8.88 -8.61 1.88
C ASP A 394 -8.67 -8.49 3.39
N ALA A 395 -9.47 -7.64 4.06
CA ALA A 395 -9.39 -7.43 5.49
C ALA A 395 -9.98 -8.60 6.30
N PHE A 396 -10.83 -9.41 5.69
CA PHE A 396 -11.40 -10.57 6.36
C PHE A 396 -10.42 -11.75 6.40
N ASP A 397 -9.51 -11.84 5.46
CA ASP A 397 -8.44 -12.87 5.38
C ASP A 397 -8.87 -14.30 5.72
N GLY A 398 -10.06 -14.70 5.22
CA GLY A 398 -10.68 -16.00 5.53
C GLY A 398 -11.43 -16.05 6.87
N ARG A 399 -11.58 -14.91 7.57
CA ARG A 399 -12.34 -14.76 8.81
C ARG A 399 -13.82 -14.55 8.47
N GLU A 400 -14.55 -15.66 8.31
CA GLU A 400 -16.00 -15.64 8.03
C GLU A 400 -16.81 -14.92 9.14
N ASP A 401 -16.35 -15.04 10.39
CA ASP A 401 -16.94 -14.36 11.53
C ASP A 401 -16.94 -12.82 11.42
N LEU A 402 -15.88 -12.26 10.81
CA LEU A 402 -15.79 -10.82 10.57
C LEU A 402 -16.65 -10.38 9.38
N PHE A 403 -16.71 -11.22 8.33
CA PHE A 403 -17.61 -10.96 7.20
C PHE A 403 -19.07 -11.02 7.61
N GLU A 404 -19.45 -11.98 8.47
CA GLU A 404 -20.80 -12.02 9.05
C GLU A 404 -21.10 -10.79 9.91
N ALA A 405 -20.16 -10.37 10.77
CA ALA A 405 -20.33 -9.14 11.54
C ALA A 405 -20.50 -7.91 10.64
N PHE A 406 -19.77 -7.84 9.55
CA PHE A 406 -19.92 -6.78 8.54
C PHE A 406 -21.32 -6.81 7.91
N LEU A 407 -21.84 -7.98 7.50
CA LEU A 407 -23.18 -8.11 6.94
C LEU A 407 -24.28 -7.83 7.96
N GLU A 408 -24.07 -8.21 9.23
CA GLU A 408 -24.98 -7.80 10.34
C GLU A 408 -25.10 -6.28 10.41
N GLY A 409 -23.95 -5.58 10.37
CA GLY A 409 -23.93 -4.11 10.37
C GLY A 409 -24.50 -3.50 9.10
N TYR A 410 -24.25 -4.11 7.95
CA TYR A 410 -24.83 -3.69 6.66
C TYR A 410 -26.36 -3.85 6.62
N GLY A 411 -26.92 -4.67 7.51
CA GLY A 411 -28.36 -4.82 7.74
C GLY A 411 -29.05 -5.82 6.82
N ARG A 412 -28.31 -6.51 5.93
CA ARG A 412 -28.83 -7.59 5.09
C ARG A 412 -27.72 -8.51 4.57
N ARG A 413 -28.08 -9.70 4.15
CA ARG A 413 -27.22 -10.57 3.35
C ARG A 413 -27.19 -10.13 1.88
N LEU A 414 -26.18 -10.55 1.15
CA LEU A 414 -26.13 -10.38 -0.30
C LEU A 414 -27.09 -11.36 -0.97
N THR A 415 -27.60 -10.99 -2.12
CA THR A 415 -28.30 -11.92 -3.03
C THR A 415 -27.28 -12.76 -3.80
N GLU A 416 -27.69 -13.91 -4.34
CA GLU A 416 -26.82 -14.76 -5.16
C GLU A 416 -26.20 -13.98 -6.34
N ILE A 417 -26.94 -13.07 -6.94
CA ILE A 417 -26.46 -12.22 -8.03
C ILE A 417 -25.38 -11.25 -7.54
N GLU A 418 -25.58 -10.64 -6.36
CA GLU A 418 -24.59 -9.74 -5.75
C GLU A 418 -23.33 -10.50 -5.33
N GLU A 419 -23.46 -11.73 -4.81
CA GLU A 419 -22.32 -12.59 -4.48
C GLU A 419 -21.52 -12.95 -5.72
N ALA A 420 -22.18 -13.28 -6.83
CA ALA A 420 -21.52 -13.56 -8.10
C ALA A 420 -20.76 -12.32 -8.63
N HIS A 421 -21.36 -11.13 -8.56
CA HIS A 421 -20.70 -9.88 -8.90
C HIS A 421 -19.52 -9.56 -7.96
N LEU A 422 -19.63 -9.88 -6.68
CA LEU A 422 -18.55 -9.70 -5.70
C LEU A 422 -17.35 -10.59 -6.02
N VAL A 423 -17.59 -11.88 -6.33
CA VAL A 423 -16.53 -12.81 -6.72
C VAL A 423 -15.84 -12.33 -7.99
N ALA A 424 -16.60 -11.98 -9.03
CA ALA A 424 -16.05 -11.46 -10.27
C ALA A 424 -15.24 -10.17 -10.05
N GLY A 425 -15.78 -9.25 -9.26
CA GLY A 425 -15.10 -8.02 -8.89
C GLY A 425 -13.78 -8.26 -8.16
N ALA A 426 -13.74 -9.22 -7.23
CA ALA A 426 -12.53 -9.58 -6.49
C ALA A 426 -11.45 -10.18 -7.39
N VAL A 427 -11.83 -11.06 -8.33
CA VAL A 427 -10.90 -11.64 -9.32
C VAL A 427 -10.31 -10.55 -10.22
N LEU A 428 -11.14 -9.64 -10.73
CA LEU A 428 -10.68 -8.54 -11.59
C LEU A 428 -9.78 -7.54 -10.82
N ASP A 429 -10.11 -7.22 -9.57
CA ASP A 429 -9.26 -6.33 -8.73
C ASP A 429 -7.91 -6.99 -8.43
N ALA A 430 -7.90 -8.31 -8.19
CA ALA A 430 -6.68 -9.07 -7.98
C ALA A 430 -5.75 -9.05 -9.20
N VAL A 431 -6.28 -9.33 -10.39
CA VAL A 431 -5.51 -9.28 -11.66
C VAL A 431 -5.00 -7.86 -11.94
N SER A 432 -5.86 -6.86 -11.77
CA SER A 432 -5.48 -5.45 -11.92
C SER A 432 -4.42 -5.05 -10.89
N GLY A 433 -4.51 -5.56 -9.66
CA GLY A 433 -3.53 -5.35 -8.60
C GLY A 433 -2.16 -5.95 -8.94
N ILE A 434 -2.13 -7.19 -9.45
CA ILE A 434 -0.90 -7.83 -9.92
C ILE A 434 -0.28 -7.01 -11.07
N ALA A 435 -1.07 -6.67 -12.08
CA ALA A 435 -0.58 -5.90 -13.23
C ALA A 435 -0.02 -4.53 -12.83
N PHE A 436 -0.70 -3.82 -11.93
CA PHE A 436 -0.23 -2.54 -11.42
C PHE A 436 1.00 -2.71 -10.52
N GLY A 437 1.01 -3.71 -9.63
CA GLY A 437 2.15 -4.03 -8.77
C GLY A 437 3.39 -4.38 -9.57
N THR A 438 3.24 -5.15 -10.65
CA THR A 438 4.33 -5.46 -11.59
C THR A 438 4.89 -4.20 -12.24
N ALA A 439 4.01 -3.33 -12.76
CA ALA A 439 4.43 -2.09 -13.41
C ALA A 439 5.07 -1.08 -12.44
N ALA A 440 4.67 -1.10 -11.17
CA ALA A 440 5.16 -0.20 -10.13
C ALA A 440 6.34 -0.78 -9.32
N GLY A 441 6.77 -2.03 -9.60
CA GLY A 441 7.75 -2.73 -8.76
C GLY A 441 7.25 -2.91 -7.33
N ASP A 442 5.97 -3.26 -7.12
CA ASP A 442 5.33 -3.42 -5.81
C ASP A 442 5.01 -4.90 -5.52
N PRO A 443 5.95 -5.68 -4.95
CA PRO A 443 5.76 -7.10 -4.71
C PRO A 443 4.65 -7.40 -3.69
N GLU A 444 4.39 -6.49 -2.74
CA GLU A 444 3.31 -6.67 -1.77
C GLU A 444 1.94 -6.63 -2.45
N LEU A 445 1.77 -5.73 -3.43
CA LEU A 445 0.53 -5.63 -4.21
C LEU A 445 0.37 -6.83 -5.14
N VAL A 446 1.46 -7.33 -5.74
CA VAL A 446 1.46 -8.56 -6.52
C VAL A 446 1.04 -9.74 -5.67
N GLU A 447 1.66 -9.92 -4.50
CA GLU A 447 1.38 -11.05 -3.60
C GLU A 447 -0.04 -10.99 -3.03
N ARG A 448 -0.56 -9.81 -2.74
CA ARG A 448 -1.97 -9.63 -2.36
C ARG A 448 -2.91 -10.15 -3.44
N GLY A 449 -2.67 -9.78 -4.70
CA GLY A 449 -3.47 -10.26 -5.83
C GLY A 449 -3.41 -11.77 -6.00
N ARG A 450 -2.22 -12.36 -5.89
CA ARG A 450 -2.03 -13.82 -5.96
C ARG A 450 -2.79 -14.57 -4.86
N ARG A 451 -2.73 -14.11 -3.62
CA ARG A 451 -3.48 -14.70 -2.51
C ARG A 451 -4.98 -14.63 -2.75
N THR A 452 -5.49 -13.50 -3.26
CA THR A 452 -6.92 -13.36 -3.58
C THR A 452 -7.33 -14.34 -4.66
N LEU A 453 -6.56 -14.48 -5.75
CA LEU A 453 -6.83 -15.46 -6.81
C LEU A 453 -6.84 -16.89 -6.28
N ALA A 454 -5.81 -17.30 -5.53
CA ALA A 454 -5.70 -18.64 -4.97
C ALA A 454 -6.91 -19.01 -4.10
N ARG A 455 -7.38 -18.11 -3.23
CA ARG A 455 -8.57 -18.34 -2.40
C ARG A 455 -9.84 -18.51 -3.25
N ARG A 456 -10.03 -17.68 -4.27
CA ARG A 456 -11.23 -17.72 -5.12
C ARG A 456 -11.23 -18.95 -6.03
N HIS A 457 -10.10 -19.32 -6.57
CA HIS A 457 -9.94 -20.53 -7.37
C HIS A 457 -10.24 -21.80 -6.55
N THR A 458 -9.73 -21.91 -5.33
CA THR A 458 -10.01 -23.04 -4.43
C THR A 458 -11.50 -23.13 -4.07
N ALA A 459 -12.13 -21.99 -3.74
CA ALA A 459 -13.56 -21.96 -3.42
C ALA A 459 -14.43 -22.40 -4.62
N ALA A 460 -14.11 -21.95 -5.85
CA ALA A 460 -14.81 -22.36 -7.06
C ALA A 460 -14.64 -23.86 -7.34
N THR A 461 -13.46 -24.42 -7.16
CA THR A 461 -13.19 -25.85 -7.34
C THR A 461 -14.01 -26.70 -6.35
N THR A 462 -14.16 -26.24 -5.12
CA THR A 462 -14.97 -26.93 -4.11
C THR A 462 -16.46 -26.96 -4.47
N ILE A 463 -16.99 -25.87 -5.05
CA ILE A 463 -18.39 -25.82 -5.51
C ILE A 463 -18.62 -26.75 -6.69
N LEU A 464 -17.68 -26.82 -7.64
CA LEU A 464 -17.76 -27.66 -8.82
C LEU A 464 -17.53 -29.16 -8.53
N THR A 465 -16.86 -29.49 -7.43
CA THR A 465 -16.58 -30.89 -7.04
C THR A 465 -17.50 -31.44 -5.96
N SER A 466 -18.37 -30.62 -5.38
CA SER A 466 -19.40 -31.10 -4.46
C SER A 466 -20.42 -31.94 -5.25
N PRO A 467 -20.69 -33.22 -4.90
CA PRO A 467 -21.66 -34.02 -5.59
C PRO A 467 -23.04 -33.39 -5.40
N THR A 468 -23.67 -33.00 -6.51
CA THR A 468 -25.07 -32.61 -6.52
C THR A 468 -25.89 -33.71 -5.87
N ALA A 469 -26.62 -33.39 -4.81
CA ALA A 469 -27.60 -34.31 -4.26
C ALA A 469 -28.57 -34.69 -5.38
N PRO A 470 -28.98 -36.00 -5.46
CA PRO A 470 -29.83 -36.45 -6.58
C PRO A 470 -31.18 -35.72 -6.49
N ASP A 471 -31.60 -35.24 -7.65
CA ASP A 471 -32.93 -34.71 -7.91
C ASP A 471 -34.01 -35.58 -7.28
N GLY A 472 -34.69 -35.06 -6.28
CA GLY A 472 -35.98 -35.55 -5.85
C GLY A 472 -37.03 -35.22 -6.93
N GLY A 473 -37.23 -36.15 -7.88
CA GLY A 473 -38.28 -36.05 -8.86
C GLY A 473 -39.65 -35.86 -8.20
N PRO A 474 -40.58 -35.14 -8.87
CA PRO A 474 -41.89 -34.89 -8.29
C PRO A 474 -42.69 -36.20 -8.19
N ALA A 475 -43.16 -36.53 -6.97
CA ALA A 475 -44.10 -37.61 -6.73
C ALA A 475 -45.39 -37.37 -7.51
N ALA A 476 -45.76 -38.30 -8.36
CA ALA A 476 -47.02 -38.30 -9.08
C ALA A 476 -48.22 -38.43 -8.09
N PRO A 477 -49.34 -37.75 -8.33
CA PRO A 477 -50.51 -37.90 -7.47
C PRO A 477 -51.23 -39.24 -7.76
N ASP A 478 -51.27 -40.12 -6.80
CA ASP A 478 -52.09 -41.34 -6.81
C ASP A 478 -53.58 -40.97 -6.75
N GLY A 479 -54.23 -41.15 -7.86
CA GLY A 479 -55.67 -41.11 -7.96
C GLY A 479 -56.28 -42.42 -7.45
N ARG A 480 -57.02 -42.38 -6.36
CA ARG A 480 -58.06 -43.31 -6.05
C ARG A 480 -59.32 -42.60 -5.61
N LEU A 481 -60.28 -42.65 -6.52
CA LEU A 481 -61.68 -42.50 -6.26
C LEU A 481 -62.19 -43.67 -5.39
N SER A 482 -62.80 -43.42 -4.30
CA SER A 482 -63.82 -44.35 -3.76
C SER A 482 -64.99 -43.52 -3.25
N ALA A 483 -66.13 -43.89 -3.79
CA ALA A 483 -67.45 -43.37 -3.51
C ALA A 483 -68.05 -44.01 -2.24
N SER A 484 -69.18 -43.44 -1.86
CA SER A 484 -70.28 -43.91 -1.05
C SER A 484 -70.22 -43.53 0.45
N ASP A 485 -71.18 -42.93 0.78
CA ASP A 485 -72.52 -43.08 1.31
C ASP A 485 -72.71 -42.54 2.74
N GLY A 486 -73.67 -41.72 2.85
CA GLY A 486 -74.84 -41.92 3.67
C GLY A 486 -74.83 -41.46 5.13
N GLY A 487 -75.82 -40.65 5.45
CA GLY A 487 -76.52 -40.71 6.75
C GLY A 487 -76.34 -39.48 7.67
N SER A 488 -77.18 -38.53 7.50
CA SER A 488 -78.34 -38.19 8.33
C SER A 488 -78.17 -38.06 9.86
N SER A 489 -78.69 -36.95 10.33
CA SER A 489 -79.30 -36.71 11.63
C SER A 489 -78.43 -36.25 12.82
N ARG A 490 -78.57 -35.12 13.19
CA ARG A 490 -79.27 -34.24 14.14
C ARG A 490 -78.43 -33.01 14.45
#